data_66fda35daceca85a1fe85b621bc242f8
#
_entry.id   66fda35daceca85a1fe85b621bc242f8
#
_cell.length_a   1.000
_cell.length_b   1.000
_cell.length_c   1.000
_cell.angle_alpha   90.00
_cell.angle_beta   90.00
_cell.angle_gamma   90.00
#
_symmetry.space_group_name_H-M   'P 1'
#
loop_
_entity.id
_entity.type
_entity.pdbx_description
1 polymer ?
#
loop_
_entity_poly.entity_id
_entity_poly.type
_entity_poly.pdbx_seq_one_letter_code
_entity_poly.pdbx_strand_id
1 'polypeptide(L)'
;DWLGAERIYELYAGTEAQAVTIITGTEWLEHRGSVGRVTTGEMKICDEDGNDLPVGEQGEVWMRSNRDTPTYKYVGAEAKVLEGGWESLGDIGWFDTDGYLYLGDRVADMILSGGANIYPAEVEAALNEHPLVESCAVIGLPNDDRGSDVHAIVQAIDIADGDLLEFLADRLATYKMPRSFEYVTQPLRDDAGKVRRSALRAERLRS
;
A
#
# COMPACT_ATOMS: atom_id res chain seq x y z
N ASP A 1 6.40 -9.90 23.68
CA ASP A 1 7.61 -10.80 23.70
C ASP A 1 7.38 -12.25 24.14
N TRP A 2 6.13 -12.71 24.31
CA TRP A 2 5.87 -14.06 24.81
C TRP A 2 6.06 -15.17 23.76
N LEU A 3 6.04 -14.85 22.45
CA LEU A 3 6.27 -15.82 21.38
C LEU A 3 7.73 -15.91 20.92
N GLY A 4 8.53 -14.84 21.05
CA GLY A 4 9.85 -14.72 20.44
C GLY A 4 9.80 -14.48 18.92
N ALA A 5 10.69 -13.63 18.41
CA ALA A 5 10.74 -13.27 16.99
C ALA A 5 11.01 -14.47 16.07
N GLU A 6 11.79 -15.44 16.55
CA GLU A 6 12.16 -16.66 15.82
C GLU A 6 10.98 -17.61 15.51
N ARG A 7 9.81 -17.37 16.12
CA ARG A 7 8.59 -18.19 15.94
C ARG A 7 7.54 -17.50 15.08
N ILE A 8 7.80 -16.27 14.67
CA ILE A 8 6.89 -15.47 13.85
C ILE A 8 7.38 -15.54 12.41
N TYR A 9 6.44 -15.77 11.49
CA TYR A 9 6.68 -15.74 10.06
C TYR A 9 5.60 -14.87 9.42
N GLU A 10 6.01 -13.99 8.54
CA GLU A 10 5.11 -13.26 7.67
C GLU A 10 5.24 -13.81 6.25
N LEU A 11 4.09 -13.91 5.56
CA LEU A 11 4.00 -14.44 4.22
C LEU A 11 3.16 -13.48 3.38
N TYR A 12 3.68 -13.13 2.20
CA TYR A 12 2.93 -12.44 1.18
C TYR A 12 2.79 -13.31 -0.06
N ALA A 13 1.55 -13.49 -0.53
CA ALA A 13 1.22 -14.25 -1.72
C ALA A 13 -0.17 -13.86 -2.23
N GLY A 14 -0.45 -14.09 -3.51
CA GLY A 14 -1.80 -14.16 -4.03
C GLY A 14 -2.45 -15.51 -3.73
N THR A 15 -3.76 -15.54 -3.61
CA THR A 15 -4.54 -16.80 -3.55
C THR A 15 -4.35 -17.64 -4.80
N GLU A 16 -3.94 -17.03 -5.88
CA GLU A 16 -3.62 -17.58 -7.19
C GLU A 16 -2.30 -18.38 -7.19
N ALA A 17 -1.48 -18.24 -6.12
CA ALA A 17 -0.24 -18.95 -5.89
C ALA A 17 0.82 -18.79 -7.02
N GLN A 18 0.93 -17.59 -7.60
CA GLN A 18 1.94 -17.28 -8.60
C GLN A 18 3.34 -17.28 -7.99
N ALA A 19 3.50 -16.53 -6.90
CA ALA A 19 4.76 -16.42 -6.17
C ALA A 19 4.51 -16.16 -4.69
N VAL A 20 5.52 -16.42 -3.87
CA VAL A 20 5.45 -16.30 -2.39
C VAL A 20 6.71 -15.64 -1.88
N THR A 21 6.58 -14.68 -0.99
CA THR A 21 7.67 -14.23 -0.12
C THR A 21 7.46 -14.72 1.31
N ILE A 22 8.54 -14.90 2.04
CA ILE A 22 8.50 -15.23 3.47
C ILE A 22 9.58 -14.43 4.18
N ILE A 23 9.27 -13.97 5.39
CA ILE A 23 10.21 -13.35 6.31
C ILE A 23 9.99 -13.91 7.71
N THR A 24 11.08 -14.20 8.43
CA THR A 24 11.02 -14.52 9.85
C THR A 24 10.93 -13.24 10.68
N GLY A 25 10.37 -13.30 11.87
CA GLY A 25 10.34 -12.14 12.75
C GLY A 25 11.74 -11.63 13.14
N THR A 26 12.76 -12.50 13.14
CA THR A 26 14.16 -12.07 13.36
C THR A 26 14.67 -11.23 12.19
N GLU A 27 14.49 -11.68 10.96
CA GLU A 27 14.86 -10.90 9.75
C GLU A 27 14.04 -9.60 9.68
N TRP A 28 12.75 -9.65 10.07
CA TRP A 28 11.89 -8.47 10.06
C TRP A 28 12.39 -7.35 10.98
N LEU A 29 13.05 -7.68 12.09
CA LEU A 29 13.64 -6.67 12.99
C LEU A 29 14.77 -5.90 12.31
N GLU A 30 15.46 -6.51 11.33
CA GLU A 30 16.51 -5.89 10.53
C GLU A 30 15.93 -5.22 9.27
N HIS A 31 14.86 -5.78 8.70
CA HIS A 31 14.16 -5.30 7.49
C HIS A 31 12.71 -4.90 7.79
N ARG A 32 12.54 -3.93 8.69
CA ARG A 32 11.22 -3.51 9.17
C ARG A 32 10.31 -3.02 8.05
N GLY A 33 9.10 -3.58 7.99
CA GLY A 33 8.10 -3.27 6.97
C GLY A 33 8.22 -4.12 5.70
N SER A 34 9.24 -4.97 5.58
CA SER A 34 9.35 -5.94 4.50
C SER A 34 8.39 -7.11 4.71
N VAL A 35 7.90 -7.65 3.59
CA VAL A 35 7.14 -8.91 3.52
C VAL A 35 8.03 -10.10 3.12
N GLY A 36 9.35 -9.90 3.10
CA GLY A 36 10.35 -10.96 2.92
C GLY A 36 10.92 -11.08 1.52
N ARG A 37 11.68 -12.17 1.34
CA ARG A 37 12.29 -12.55 0.07
C ARG A 37 11.43 -13.55 -0.69
N VAL A 38 11.54 -13.54 -2.00
CA VAL A 38 10.86 -14.54 -2.86
C VAL A 38 11.41 -15.93 -2.58
N THR A 39 10.54 -16.83 -2.17
CA THR A 39 10.87 -18.24 -1.87
C THR A 39 10.30 -19.22 -2.90
N THR A 40 9.25 -18.81 -3.59
CA THR A 40 8.59 -19.61 -4.63
C THR A 40 8.12 -18.69 -5.74
N GLY A 41 8.24 -19.12 -7.00
CA GLY A 41 7.93 -18.29 -8.14
C GLY A 41 9.01 -17.22 -8.39
N GLU A 42 8.62 -16.21 -9.12
CA GLU A 42 9.45 -15.05 -9.42
C GLU A 42 8.63 -13.78 -9.20
N MET A 43 9.30 -12.70 -8.79
CA MET A 43 8.69 -11.37 -8.68
C MET A 43 9.61 -10.33 -9.28
N LYS A 44 9.02 -9.28 -9.85
CA LYS A 44 9.71 -8.09 -10.36
C LYS A 44 8.85 -6.86 -10.14
N ILE A 45 9.48 -5.70 -10.20
CA ILE A 45 8.80 -4.40 -10.12
C ILE A 45 8.83 -3.76 -11.50
N CYS A 46 7.68 -3.27 -11.97
CA CYS A 46 7.59 -2.59 -13.25
C CYS A 46 6.95 -1.20 -13.12
N ASP A 47 7.28 -0.35 -14.09
CA ASP A 47 6.58 0.91 -14.32
C ASP A 47 5.18 0.70 -14.95
N GLU A 48 4.49 1.79 -15.26
CA GLU A 48 3.15 1.76 -15.87
C GLU A 48 3.15 1.17 -17.29
N ASP A 49 4.30 1.21 -17.98
CA ASP A 49 4.49 0.66 -19.33
C ASP A 49 4.92 -0.81 -19.31
N GLY A 50 5.15 -1.38 -18.11
CA GLY A 50 5.56 -2.78 -17.92
C GLY A 50 7.07 -3.01 -18.04
N ASN A 51 7.89 -1.95 -18.04
CA ASN A 51 9.35 -2.07 -18.03
C ASN A 51 9.84 -2.35 -16.60
N ASP A 52 10.88 -3.18 -16.49
CA ASP A 52 11.48 -3.52 -15.21
C ASP A 52 12.14 -2.28 -14.58
N LEU A 53 11.83 -2.02 -13.31
CA LEU A 53 12.43 -0.95 -12.52
C LEU A 53 13.66 -1.43 -11.75
N PRO A 54 14.66 -0.55 -11.55
CA PRO A 54 15.82 -0.87 -10.73
C PRO A 54 15.45 -1.05 -9.25
N VAL A 55 16.34 -1.72 -8.52
CA VAL A 55 16.24 -1.91 -7.06
C VAL A 55 16.12 -0.56 -6.36
N GLY A 56 15.19 -0.46 -5.42
CA GLY A 56 14.86 0.74 -4.66
C GLY A 56 13.81 1.63 -5.31
N GLU A 57 13.47 1.42 -6.57
CA GLU A 57 12.38 2.14 -7.23
C GLU A 57 11.03 1.46 -7.00
N GLN A 58 10.02 2.28 -6.75
CA GLN A 58 8.67 1.84 -6.48
C GLN A 58 7.86 1.68 -7.77
N GLY A 59 7.18 0.56 -7.92
CA GLY A 59 6.31 0.27 -9.04
C GLY A 59 5.35 -0.89 -8.74
N GLU A 60 4.67 -1.36 -9.77
CA GLU A 60 3.73 -2.47 -9.64
C GLU A 60 4.47 -3.80 -9.50
N VAL A 61 4.02 -4.61 -8.54
CA VAL A 61 4.56 -5.94 -8.27
C VAL A 61 3.98 -6.94 -9.27
N TRP A 62 4.86 -7.55 -10.06
CA TRP A 62 4.52 -8.60 -11.01
C TRP A 62 5.07 -9.93 -10.54
N MET A 63 4.27 -10.97 -10.67
CA MET A 63 4.54 -12.31 -10.18
C MET A 63 4.47 -13.31 -11.32
N ARG A 64 5.32 -14.34 -11.27
CA ARG A 64 5.29 -15.46 -12.22
C ARG A 64 5.44 -16.79 -11.47
N SER A 65 4.56 -17.73 -11.81
CA SER A 65 4.65 -19.08 -11.28
C SER A 65 5.77 -19.89 -11.98
N ASN A 66 6.46 -20.74 -11.21
CA ASN A 66 7.38 -21.74 -11.77
C ASN A 66 6.65 -22.95 -12.39
N ARG A 67 5.30 -22.93 -12.45
CA ARG A 67 4.51 -24.01 -13.00
C ARG A 67 4.12 -23.72 -14.44
N ASP A 68 4.13 -24.75 -15.28
CA ASP A 68 3.78 -24.64 -16.70
C ASP A 68 2.27 -24.45 -16.95
N THR A 69 1.43 -24.69 -15.93
CA THR A 69 -0.03 -24.57 -16.04
C THR A 69 -0.58 -23.64 -14.96
N PRO A 70 -1.53 -22.75 -15.31
CA PRO A 70 -2.23 -21.92 -14.33
C PRO A 70 -2.94 -22.79 -13.28
N THR A 71 -2.85 -22.39 -12.03
CA THR A 71 -3.50 -23.09 -10.90
C THR A 71 -4.94 -22.65 -10.68
N TYR A 72 -5.40 -21.61 -11.39
CA TYR A 72 -6.70 -20.97 -11.21
C TYR A 72 -7.25 -20.43 -12.54
N LYS A 73 -8.52 -20.05 -12.50
CA LYS A 73 -9.21 -19.31 -13.56
C LYS A 73 -10.17 -18.30 -12.94
N TYR A 74 -10.05 -17.05 -13.35
CA TYR A 74 -11.01 -16.02 -12.93
C TYR A 74 -12.39 -16.29 -13.54
N VAL A 75 -13.43 -16.01 -12.75
CA VAL A 75 -14.83 -16.02 -13.19
C VAL A 75 -15.36 -14.60 -13.08
N GLY A 76 -15.66 -13.99 -14.23
CA GLY A 76 -16.18 -12.60 -14.28
C GLY A 76 -15.11 -11.51 -14.15
N ALA A 77 -13.83 -11.86 -14.21
CA ALA A 77 -12.70 -10.94 -14.25
C ALA A 77 -11.59 -11.49 -15.15
N GLU A 78 -10.64 -10.65 -15.53
CA GLU A 78 -9.44 -11.04 -16.27
C GLU A 78 -8.21 -10.70 -15.42
N ALA A 79 -7.18 -11.56 -15.49
CA ALA A 79 -5.89 -11.29 -14.90
C ALA A 79 -5.21 -10.14 -15.66
N LYS A 80 -4.53 -9.24 -14.96
CA LYS A 80 -3.60 -8.30 -15.57
C LYS A 80 -2.31 -9.06 -15.89
N VAL A 81 -1.97 -9.20 -17.16
CA VAL A 81 -0.86 -10.04 -17.61
C VAL A 81 0.13 -9.26 -18.48
N LEU A 82 1.41 -9.61 -18.39
CA LEU A 82 2.47 -9.23 -19.33
C LEU A 82 2.99 -10.47 -20.06
N GLU A 83 3.74 -10.21 -21.15
CA GLU A 83 4.41 -11.26 -21.90
C GLU A 83 5.32 -12.11 -21.00
N GLY A 84 5.39 -13.41 -21.25
CA GLY A 84 6.18 -14.35 -20.45
C GLY A 84 5.47 -14.88 -19.19
N GLY A 85 4.15 -14.69 -19.08
CA GLY A 85 3.33 -15.28 -18.01
C GLY A 85 3.43 -14.54 -16.68
N TRP A 86 3.79 -13.26 -16.72
CA TRP A 86 3.76 -12.38 -15.56
C TRP A 86 2.34 -11.89 -15.30
N GLU A 87 1.93 -11.91 -14.05
CA GLU A 87 0.61 -11.48 -13.58
C GLU A 87 0.74 -10.50 -12.43
N SER A 88 -0.16 -9.52 -12.33
CA SER A 88 -0.21 -8.58 -11.23
C SER A 88 -1.51 -8.67 -10.46
N LEU A 89 -1.40 -8.56 -9.13
CA LEU A 89 -2.53 -8.41 -8.21
C LEU A 89 -2.88 -6.95 -7.94
N GLY A 90 -2.13 -6.02 -8.56
CA GLY A 90 -2.30 -4.59 -8.40
C GLY A 90 -1.68 -4.04 -7.11
N ASP A 91 -0.74 -4.76 -6.50
CA ASP A 91 0.02 -4.26 -5.36
C ASP A 91 1.23 -3.46 -5.86
N ILE A 92 1.55 -2.37 -5.17
CA ILE A 92 2.72 -1.53 -5.41
C ILE A 92 3.80 -1.87 -4.39
N GLY A 93 5.06 -1.93 -4.83
CA GLY A 93 6.16 -2.25 -3.94
C GLY A 93 7.52 -1.93 -4.54
N TRP A 94 8.58 -2.30 -3.82
CA TRP A 94 9.97 -2.20 -4.27
C TRP A 94 10.82 -3.27 -3.58
N PHE A 95 11.94 -3.63 -4.21
CA PHE A 95 12.96 -4.46 -3.57
C PHE A 95 14.09 -3.59 -3.03
N ASP A 96 14.62 -3.95 -1.86
CA ASP A 96 15.89 -3.41 -1.40
C ASP A 96 17.10 -4.13 -2.03
N THR A 97 18.31 -3.65 -1.70
CA THR A 97 19.58 -4.23 -2.22
C THR A 97 19.84 -5.66 -1.73
N ASP A 98 19.19 -6.07 -0.66
CA ASP A 98 19.29 -7.41 -0.08
C ASP A 98 18.22 -8.36 -0.62
N GLY A 99 17.34 -7.87 -1.51
CA GLY A 99 16.28 -8.63 -2.18
C GLY A 99 15.02 -8.85 -1.32
N TYR A 100 14.82 -8.03 -0.29
CA TYR A 100 13.56 -8.01 0.46
C TYR A 100 12.53 -7.13 -0.24
N LEU A 101 11.30 -7.65 -0.34
CA LEU A 101 10.17 -6.93 -0.89
C LEU A 101 9.48 -6.10 0.19
N TYR A 102 9.21 -4.85 -0.15
CA TYR A 102 8.37 -3.93 0.64
C TYR A 102 7.11 -3.63 -0.16
N LEU A 103 5.96 -3.66 0.51
CA LEU A 103 4.69 -3.29 -0.10
C LEU A 103 4.28 -1.89 0.34
N GLY A 104 3.83 -1.10 -0.63
CA GLY A 104 3.21 0.20 -0.40
C GLY A 104 1.69 0.07 -0.42
N ASP A 105 1.09 0.56 -1.50
CA ASP A 105 -0.35 0.57 -1.71
C ASP A 105 -0.80 -0.38 -2.81
N ARG A 106 -2.10 -0.34 -3.12
CA ARG A 106 -2.65 -0.92 -4.35
C ARG A 106 -2.79 0.14 -5.43
N VAL A 107 -2.59 -0.26 -6.68
CA VAL A 107 -2.84 0.61 -7.85
C VAL A 107 -4.26 1.20 -7.80
N ALA A 108 -5.25 0.39 -7.37
CA ALA A 108 -6.64 0.83 -7.23
C ALA A 108 -6.89 1.91 -6.17
N ASP A 109 -6.02 2.02 -5.18
CA ASP A 109 -6.10 2.99 -4.09
C ASP A 109 -5.26 4.26 -4.36
N MET A 110 -4.40 4.25 -5.38
CA MET A 110 -3.57 5.39 -5.77
C MET A 110 -4.42 6.62 -6.08
N ILE A 111 -4.00 7.77 -5.59
CA ILE A 111 -4.65 9.06 -5.79
C ILE A 111 -3.90 9.82 -6.88
N LEU A 112 -4.55 10.02 -8.03
CA LEU A 112 -4.02 10.89 -9.08
C LEU A 112 -4.44 12.33 -8.79
N SER A 113 -3.49 13.16 -8.38
CA SER A 113 -3.73 14.58 -8.04
C SER A 113 -2.77 15.49 -8.80
N GLY A 114 -3.31 16.34 -9.68
CA GLY A 114 -2.51 17.27 -10.47
C GLY A 114 -1.44 16.61 -11.35
N GLY A 115 -1.68 15.37 -11.80
CA GLY A 115 -0.74 14.59 -12.60
C GLY A 115 0.32 13.83 -11.79
N ALA A 116 0.26 13.91 -10.45
CA ALA A 116 1.16 13.16 -9.57
C ALA A 116 0.45 11.94 -8.99
N ASN A 117 1.16 10.82 -8.94
CA ASN A 117 0.72 9.61 -8.27
C ASN A 117 1.02 9.73 -6.77
N ILE A 118 -0.02 9.69 -5.96
CA ILE A 118 0.08 9.76 -4.50
C ILE A 118 -0.44 8.45 -3.92
N TYR A 119 0.39 7.83 -3.11
CA TYR A 119 0.05 6.56 -2.47
C TYR A 119 -0.46 6.83 -1.05
N PRO A 120 -1.73 6.47 -0.74
CA PRO A 120 -2.33 6.66 0.59
C PRO A 120 -1.48 6.15 1.74
N ALA A 121 -0.85 4.98 1.61
CA ALA A 121 -0.04 4.39 2.67
C ALA A 121 1.16 5.27 3.09
N GLU A 122 1.77 6.00 2.17
CA GLU A 122 2.86 6.93 2.49
C GLU A 122 2.36 8.09 3.36
N VAL A 123 1.20 8.65 3.02
CA VAL A 123 0.58 9.73 3.79
C VAL A 123 0.08 9.22 5.15
N GLU A 124 -0.53 8.03 5.17
CA GLU A 124 -0.99 7.35 6.39
C GLU A 124 0.19 7.02 7.32
N ALA A 125 1.31 6.56 6.79
CA ALA A 125 2.51 6.27 7.58
C ALA A 125 3.01 7.53 8.29
N ALA A 126 3.09 8.66 7.58
CA ALA A 126 3.48 9.94 8.16
C ALA A 126 2.48 10.45 9.21
N LEU A 127 1.17 10.32 8.96
CA LEU A 127 0.13 10.69 9.93
C LEU A 127 0.18 9.85 11.21
N ASN A 128 0.41 8.54 11.08
CA ASN A 128 0.47 7.61 12.22
C ASN A 128 1.70 7.81 13.12
N GLU A 129 2.71 8.57 12.69
CA GLU A 129 3.82 8.98 13.55
C GLU A 129 3.42 10.08 14.55
N HIS A 130 2.30 10.77 14.29
CA HIS A 130 1.84 11.83 15.19
C HIS A 130 1.25 11.24 16.48
N PRO A 131 1.71 11.68 17.68
CA PRO A 131 1.36 11.04 18.97
C PRO A 131 -0.13 11.09 19.32
N LEU A 132 -0.90 12.02 18.74
CA LEU A 132 -2.35 12.13 18.96
C LEU A 132 -3.19 11.42 17.91
N VAL A 133 -2.59 10.84 16.87
CA VAL A 133 -3.28 10.05 15.84
C VAL A 133 -3.34 8.59 16.28
N GLU A 134 -4.53 8.10 16.55
CA GLU A 134 -4.76 6.69 16.90
C GLU A 134 -4.76 5.79 15.64
N SER A 135 -5.39 6.28 14.59
CA SER A 135 -5.47 5.62 13.29
C SER A 135 -5.85 6.63 12.21
N CYS A 136 -5.51 6.35 10.97
CA CYS A 136 -5.95 7.17 9.85
C CYS A 136 -6.23 6.33 8.60
N ALA A 137 -6.96 6.95 7.67
CA ALA A 137 -7.18 6.45 6.32
C ALA A 137 -7.11 7.63 5.35
N VAL A 138 -6.43 7.45 4.23
CA VAL A 138 -6.30 8.47 3.19
C VAL A 138 -7.00 8.01 1.93
N ILE A 139 -7.81 8.89 1.34
CA ILE A 139 -8.58 8.65 0.11
C ILE A 139 -8.47 9.82 -0.85
N GLY A 140 -8.71 9.56 -2.13
CA GLY A 140 -8.89 10.60 -3.15
C GLY A 140 -10.35 11.04 -3.24
N LEU A 141 -10.64 12.31 -3.06
CA LEU A 141 -11.94 12.89 -3.37
C LEU A 141 -11.87 13.65 -4.69
N PRO A 142 -12.93 13.62 -5.54
CA PRO A 142 -12.93 14.31 -6.83
C PRO A 142 -12.67 15.80 -6.67
N ASN A 143 -11.87 16.33 -7.60
CA ASN A 143 -11.59 17.75 -7.75
C ASN A 143 -11.52 18.11 -9.24
N ASP A 144 -12.26 19.12 -9.66
CA ASP A 144 -12.41 19.46 -11.09
C ASP A 144 -11.08 19.91 -11.74
N ASP A 145 -10.19 20.56 -10.98
CA ASP A 145 -8.93 21.09 -11.50
C ASP A 145 -7.79 20.05 -11.49
N ARG A 146 -7.79 19.14 -10.50
CA ARG A 146 -6.68 18.23 -10.23
C ARG A 146 -7.02 16.75 -10.40
N GLY A 147 -8.25 16.45 -10.75
CA GLY A 147 -8.77 15.08 -10.81
C GLY A 147 -9.14 14.56 -9.43
N SER A 148 -8.23 14.61 -8.44
CA SER A 148 -8.52 14.27 -7.05
C SER A 148 -7.75 15.15 -6.07
N ASP A 149 -8.32 15.35 -4.89
CA ASP A 149 -7.66 15.90 -3.72
C ASP A 149 -7.36 14.79 -2.71
N VAL A 150 -6.22 14.90 -2.04
CA VAL A 150 -5.87 14.02 -0.92
C VAL A 150 -6.71 14.41 0.28
N HIS A 151 -7.53 13.49 0.77
CA HIS A 151 -8.39 13.66 1.95
C HIS A 151 -7.98 12.67 3.03
N ALA A 152 -7.67 13.17 4.23
CA ALA A 152 -7.29 12.35 5.37
C ALA A 152 -8.46 12.23 6.35
N ILE A 153 -8.85 10.99 6.66
CA ILE A 153 -9.79 10.66 7.73
C ILE A 153 -8.95 10.24 8.93
N VAL A 154 -9.04 10.97 10.02
CA VAL A 154 -8.15 10.80 11.18
C VAL A 154 -8.96 10.46 12.42
N GLN A 155 -8.60 9.35 13.04
CA GLN A 155 -9.11 8.98 14.35
C GLN A 155 -8.19 9.64 15.39
N ALA A 156 -8.64 10.77 15.92
CA ALA A 156 -7.91 11.56 16.91
C ALA A 156 -8.89 12.39 17.75
N ILE A 157 -8.44 12.83 18.91
CA ILE A 157 -9.16 13.72 19.81
C ILE A 157 -8.32 15.00 19.97
N ASP A 158 -8.99 16.18 19.82
CA ASP A 158 -8.37 17.49 20.10
C ASP A 158 -7.11 17.82 19.29
N ILE A 159 -7.15 17.65 17.98
CA ILE A 159 -6.07 18.07 17.08
C ILE A 159 -6.63 19.00 15.99
N ALA A 160 -5.91 20.03 15.62
CA ALA A 160 -6.28 20.93 14.54
C ALA A 160 -5.58 20.57 13.22
N ASP A 161 -6.22 20.89 12.09
CA ASP A 161 -5.65 20.69 10.75
C ASP A 161 -4.26 21.31 10.61
N GLY A 162 -4.08 22.51 11.21
CA GLY A 162 -2.80 23.24 11.18
C GLY A 162 -1.66 22.48 11.84
N ASP A 163 -1.93 21.81 12.97
CA ASP A 163 -0.93 21.04 13.70
C ASP A 163 -0.49 19.81 12.90
N LEU A 164 -1.44 19.12 12.25
CA LEU A 164 -1.14 17.99 11.35
C LEU A 164 -0.38 18.45 10.11
N LEU A 165 -0.76 19.56 9.50
CA LEU A 165 -0.07 20.09 8.32
C LEU A 165 1.38 20.50 8.66
N GLU A 166 1.62 21.17 9.79
CA GLU A 166 2.96 21.50 10.26
C GLU A 166 3.80 20.23 10.52
N PHE A 167 3.21 19.24 11.18
CA PHE A 167 3.88 17.97 11.46
C PHE A 167 4.25 17.19 10.18
N LEU A 168 3.38 17.21 9.17
CA LEU A 168 3.59 16.53 7.90
C LEU A 168 4.57 17.26 6.97
N ALA A 169 4.77 18.58 7.14
CA ALA A 169 5.60 19.40 6.25
C ALA A 169 7.08 18.92 6.20
N ASP A 170 7.58 18.36 7.31
CA ASP A 170 8.93 17.82 7.39
C ASP A 170 9.03 16.34 6.91
N ARG A 171 7.90 15.71 6.59
CA ARG A 171 7.81 14.28 6.29
C ARG A 171 7.35 13.96 4.88
N LEU A 172 6.56 14.85 4.30
CA LEU A 172 5.95 14.65 2.99
C LEU A 172 6.29 15.78 2.02
N ALA A 173 6.45 15.45 0.76
CA ALA A 173 6.49 16.46 -0.30
C ALA A 173 5.16 17.22 -0.33
N THR A 174 5.21 18.53 -0.63
CA THR A 174 4.04 19.43 -0.58
C THR A 174 2.85 18.94 -1.40
N TYR A 175 3.09 18.29 -2.56
CA TYR A 175 2.01 17.79 -3.42
C TYR A 175 1.28 16.57 -2.84
N LYS A 176 1.89 15.87 -1.86
CA LYS A 176 1.30 14.71 -1.15
C LYS A 176 0.49 15.11 0.08
N MET A 177 0.58 16.36 0.50
CA MET A 177 -0.10 16.86 1.69
C MET A 177 -1.61 16.75 1.56
N PRO A 178 -2.33 16.29 2.60
CA PRO A 178 -3.78 16.33 2.63
C PRO A 178 -4.31 17.76 2.42
N ARG A 179 -5.35 17.88 1.61
CA ARG A 179 -6.06 19.14 1.34
C ARG A 179 -7.23 19.35 2.29
N SER A 180 -7.71 18.29 2.87
CA SER A 180 -8.80 18.32 3.84
C SER A 180 -8.66 17.18 4.84
N PHE A 181 -9.20 17.42 6.05
CA PHE A 181 -9.22 16.46 7.13
C PHE A 181 -10.66 16.23 7.59
N GLU A 182 -10.94 15.01 7.99
CA GLU A 182 -12.15 14.62 8.69
C GLU A 182 -11.74 13.89 9.96
N TYR A 183 -12.34 14.27 11.10
CA TYR A 183 -12.05 13.66 12.39
C TYR A 183 -13.17 12.71 12.79
N VAL A 184 -12.77 11.51 13.17
CA VAL A 184 -13.70 10.44 13.56
C VAL A 184 -13.30 9.87 14.92
N THR A 185 -14.31 9.38 15.65
CA THR A 185 -14.10 8.64 16.92
C THR A 185 -14.29 7.14 16.76
N GLN A 186 -14.81 6.70 15.61
CA GLN A 186 -15.03 5.30 15.32
C GLN A 186 -13.77 4.67 14.71
N PRO A 187 -13.49 3.38 15.00
CA PRO A 187 -12.39 2.68 14.38
C PRO A 187 -12.49 2.69 12.85
N LEU A 188 -11.38 3.06 12.18
CA LEU A 188 -11.27 3.07 10.72
C LEU A 188 -10.89 1.69 10.15
N ARG A 189 -10.42 0.79 11.01
CA ARG A 189 -9.99 -0.55 10.64
C ARG A 189 -10.98 -1.60 11.15
N ASP A 190 -11.21 -2.63 10.35
CA ASP A 190 -11.98 -3.79 10.79
C ASP A 190 -11.17 -4.68 11.76
N ASP A 191 -11.79 -5.75 12.30
CA ASP A 191 -11.16 -6.68 13.25
C ASP A 191 -9.90 -7.36 12.68
N ALA A 192 -9.75 -7.40 11.36
CA ALA A 192 -8.55 -7.90 10.67
C ALA A 192 -7.50 -6.80 10.44
N GLY A 193 -7.70 -5.58 10.97
CA GLY A 193 -6.82 -4.43 10.81
C GLY A 193 -6.87 -3.78 9.43
N LYS A 194 -7.85 -4.11 8.58
CA LYS A 194 -7.94 -3.63 7.20
C LYS A 194 -8.79 -2.36 7.10
N VAL A 195 -8.30 -1.39 6.33
CA VAL A 195 -9.04 -0.20 5.90
C VAL A 195 -9.74 -0.49 4.57
N ARG A 196 -11.04 -0.18 4.49
CA ARG A 196 -11.84 -0.31 3.26
C ARG A 196 -11.97 1.04 2.56
N ARG A 197 -10.88 1.52 1.95
CA ARG A 197 -10.82 2.87 1.32
C ARG A 197 -11.92 3.11 0.30
N SER A 198 -12.26 2.10 -0.52
CA SER A 198 -13.35 2.22 -1.50
C SER A 198 -14.72 2.47 -0.85
N ALA A 199 -15.01 1.84 0.30
CA ALA A 199 -16.25 2.10 1.05
C ALA A 199 -16.23 3.49 1.69
N LEU A 200 -15.12 3.88 2.33
CA LEU A 200 -14.94 5.22 2.91
C LEU A 200 -15.12 6.33 1.87
N ARG A 201 -14.54 6.12 0.67
CA ARG A 201 -14.71 7.06 -0.46
C ARG A 201 -16.17 7.11 -0.94
N ALA A 202 -16.81 5.95 -1.11
CA ALA A 202 -18.19 5.88 -1.59
C ALA A 202 -19.19 6.54 -0.62
N GLU A 203 -18.95 6.53 0.68
CA GLU A 203 -19.77 7.22 1.67
C GLU A 203 -19.71 8.73 1.49
N ARG A 204 -18.52 9.30 1.28
CA ARG A 204 -18.28 10.75 1.14
C ARG A 204 -18.71 11.31 -0.21
N LEU A 205 -18.83 10.47 -1.22
CA LEU A 205 -19.38 10.86 -2.52
C LEU A 205 -20.92 10.87 -2.54
N ARG A 206 -21.58 10.33 -1.52
CA ARG A 206 -23.05 10.31 -1.38
C ARG A 206 -23.59 11.43 -0.50
N SER A 207 -22.75 12.07 0.29
CA SER A 207 -23.06 13.22 1.14
C SER A 207 -22.87 14.52 0.38
#